data_107a4288e6f695706038ca6a9d3df0d9
#
_entry.id   107a4288e6f695706038ca6a9d3df0d9
#
_cell.length_a   1.000
_cell.length_b   1.000
_cell.length_c   1.000
_cell.angle_alpha   90.00
_cell.angle_beta   90.00
_cell.angle_gamma   90.00
#
_symmetry.space_group_name_H-M   'P 1'
#
loop_
_entity.id
_entity.type
_entity.pdbx_description
1 polymer ?
#
loop_
_entity_poly.entity_id
_entity_poly.type
_entity_poly.pdbx_seq_one_letter_code
_entity_poly.pdbx_strand_id
1 'polypeptide(L)'
;NLWAVFGISIPSIGYFFSDCYLLGGFSTETLISRSAIIIPFLIYLILNKYTKDYRIMVPMSYAIGHGVMWCTIWACTYLDDLSFACVGFFIILFIFMAFGIAAPLPYEVIGHGLLFVDIAIANTFLHYPDYVMMFLLGIPLYIGICVFDVAMEKTYRDQVALKLKLEDHLRHDALTGAYNRNVFESLVGENHTFICAKGEYMAIAMYDLDKFKRINDMYGHS
;
A
#
# COMPACT_ATOMS: atom_id res chain seq x y z
N ASN A 1 3.83 -1.29 -1.62
CA ASN A 1 3.40 -0.30 -2.63
C ASN A 1 3.69 -0.69 -4.10
N LEU A 2 4.55 -1.71 -4.37
CA LEU A 2 4.89 -2.10 -5.74
C LEU A 2 3.65 -2.44 -6.59
N TRP A 3 2.75 -3.26 -6.06
CA TRP A 3 1.50 -3.65 -6.75
C TRP A 3 0.56 -2.46 -6.97
N ALA A 4 0.51 -1.50 -6.02
CA ALA A 4 -0.27 -0.28 -6.18
C ALA A 4 0.25 0.56 -7.35
N VAL A 5 1.57 0.80 -7.40
CA VAL A 5 2.21 1.54 -8.50
C VAL A 5 2.01 0.85 -9.85
N PHE A 6 2.07 -0.48 -9.88
CA PHE A 6 1.78 -1.28 -11.08
C PHE A 6 0.33 -1.12 -11.53
N GLY A 7 -0.62 -1.24 -10.58
CA GLY A 7 -2.05 -1.11 -10.83
C GLY A 7 -2.48 0.29 -11.29
N ILE A 8 -1.73 1.33 -10.94
CA ILE A 8 -1.98 2.70 -11.39
C ILE A 8 -1.38 2.94 -12.78
N SER A 9 -0.15 2.45 -13.04
CA SER A 9 0.60 2.77 -14.25
C SER A 9 0.11 2.01 -15.49
N ILE A 10 -0.20 0.71 -15.38
CA ILE A 10 -0.62 -0.10 -16.54
C ILE A 10 -1.97 0.34 -17.12
N PRO A 11 -3.04 0.53 -16.32
CA PRO A 11 -4.31 1.00 -16.86
C PRO A 11 -4.20 2.35 -17.55
N SER A 12 -3.28 3.23 -17.09
CA SER A 12 -3.05 4.52 -17.74
C SER A 12 -2.69 4.39 -19.22
N ILE A 13 -1.84 3.42 -19.57
CA ILE A 13 -1.50 3.13 -20.97
C ILE A 13 -2.72 2.59 -21.71
N GLY A 14 -3.56 1.79 -21.05
CA GLY A 14 -4.78 1.23 -21.63
C GLY A 14 -5.79 2.29 -22.09
N TYR A 15 -5.81 3.46 -21.46
CA TYR A 15 -6.66 4.58 -21.90
C TYR A 15 -6.31 5.12 -23.28
N PHE A 16 -5.17 4.76 -23.86
CA PHE A 16 -4.86 5.02 -25.24
C PHE A 16 -5.95 4.53 -26.22
N PHE A 17 -6.57 3.38 -25.92
CA PHE A 17 -7.65 2.86 -26.78
C PHE A 17 -8.90 3.75 -26.74
N SER A 18 -9.20 4.37 -25.59
CA SER A 18 -10.30 5.35 -25.52
C SER A 18 -9.95 6.64 -26.25
N ASP A 19 -8.69 7.08 -26.20
CA ASP A 19 -8.24 8.25 -26.95
C ASP A 19 -8.38 8.02 -28.47
N CYS A 20 -7.98 6.84 -28.96
CA CYS A 20 -8.17 6.46 -30.36
C CYS A 20 -9.66 6.44 -30.77
N TYR A 21 -10.54 6.00 -29.89
CA TYR A 21 -11.99 6.01 -30.14
C TYR A 21 -12.51 7.45 -30.26
N LEU A 22 -12.11 8.35 -29.36
CA LEU A 22 -12.53 9.76 -29.36
C LEU A 22 -12.00 10.51 -30.60
N LEU A 23 -10.78 10.20 -31.05
CA LEU A 23 -10.16 10.80 -32.23
C LEU A 23 -10.63 10.17 -33.56
N GLY A 24 -11.38 9.08 -33.51
CA GLY A 24 -11.82 8.34 -34.68
C GLY A 24 -10.69 7.59 -35.39
N GLY A 25 -9.51 7.43 -34.79
CA GLY A 25 -8.37 6.74 -35.37
C GLY A 25 -7.15 6.64 -34.45
N PHE A 26 -6.09 6.05 -34.97
CA PHE A 26 -4.83 5.91 -34.22
C PHE A 26 -4.11 7.27 -34.09
N SER A 27 -3.68 7.62 -32.89
CA SER A 27 -2.90 8.83 -32.59
C SER A 27 -1.55 8.47 -31.99
N THR A 28 -0.48 8.88 -32.64
CA THR A 28 0.89 8.73 -32.13
C THR A 28 1.13 9.61 -30.91
N GLU A 29 0.53 10.79 -30.87
CA GLU A 29 0.69 11.80 -29.85
C GLU A 29 0.12 11.31 -28.51
N THR A 30 -1.11 10.75 -28.54
CA THR A 30 -1.72 10.19 -27.33
C THR A 30 -1.04 8.91 -26.88
N LEU A 31 -0.52 8.09 -27.81
CA LEU A 31 0.29 6.92 -27.46
C LEU A 31 1.56 7.34 -26.71
N ILE A 32 2.28 8.35 -27.20
CA ILE A 32 3.49 8.86 -26.55
C ILE A 32 3.15 9.42 -25.18
N SER A 33 2.12 10.27 -25.06
CA SER A 33 1.74 10.88 -23.80
C SER A 33 1.34 9.84 -22.75
N ARG A 34 0.53 8.83 -23.10
CA ARG A 34 0.14 7.74 -22.21
C ARG A 34 1.32 6.85 -21.82
N SER A 35 2.24 6.59 -22.75
CA SER A 35 3.41 5.75 -22.50
C SER A 35 4.51 6.43 -21.70
N ALA A 36 4.49 7.76 -21.57
CA ALA A 36 5.50 8.52 -20.84
C ALA A 36 5.63 8.09 -19.37
N ILE A 37 4.57 7.53 -18.78
CA ILE A 37 4.58 6.99 -17.40
C ILE A 37 5.56 5.83 -17.21
N ILE A 38 5.97 5.16 -18.29
CA ILE A 38 6.94 4.06 -18.22
C ILE A 38 8.27 4.52 -17.60
N ILE A 39 8.70 5.76 -17.89
CA ILE A 39 9.97 6.29 -17.40
C ILE A 39 10.00 6.41 -15.88
N PRO A 40 9.08 7.17 -15.22
CA PRO A 40 9.05 7.25 -13.76
C PRO A 40 8.74 5.89 -13.11
N PHE A 41 7.97 5.03 -13.76
CA PHE A 41 7.73 3.68 -13.28
C PHE A 41 9.02 2.84 -13.24
N LEU A 42 9.85 2.87 -14.28
CA LEU A 42 11.14 2.19 -14.29
C LEU A 42 12.09 2.77 -13.22
N ILE A 43 12.11 4.09 -13.04
CA ILE A 43 12.88 4.72 -11.95
C ILE A 43 12.43 4.20 -10.59
N TYR A 44 11.12 4.09 -10.36
CA TYR A 44 10.57 3.52 -9.13
C TYR A 44 11.02 2.08 -8.90
N LEU A 45 10.97 1.23 -9.94
CA LEU A 45 11.43 -0.16 -9.86
C LEU A 45 12.91 -0.25 -9.46
N ILE A 46 13.75 0.59 -10.07
CA ILE A 46 15.16 0.66 -9.76
C ILE A 46 15.37 1.08 -8.31
N LEU A 47 14.74 2.17 -7.88
CA LEU A 47 14.84 2.65 -6.50
C LEU A 47 14.35 1.62 -5.49
N ASN A 48 13.24 0.93 -5.77
CA ASN A 48 12.70 -0.12 -4.90
C ASN A 48 13.63 -1.32 -4.72
N LYS A 49 14.59 -1.52 -5.63
CA LYS A 49 15.66 -2.52 -5.49
C LYS A 49 16.73 -2.10 -4.48
N TYR A 50 17.04 -0.80 -4.42
CA TYR A 50 18.15 -0.28 -3.60
C TYR A 50 17.70 0.23 -2.23
N THR A 51 16.47 0.70 -2.09
CA THR A 51 15.94 1.19 -0.81
C THR A 51 14.55 0.67 -0.52
N LYS A 52 14.29 0.45 0.78
CA LYS A 52 12.96 0.12 1.33
C LYS A 52 12.50 1.21 2.31
N ASP A 53 13.24 2.31 2.41
CA ASP A 53 12.86 3.41 3.29
C ASP A 53 11.53 4.01 2.83
N TYR A 54 10.52 3.91 3.71
CA TYR A 54 9.17 4.43 3.43
C TYR A 54 9.16 5.94 3.19
N ARG A 55 10.10 6.69 3.80
CA ARG A 55 10.21 8.14 3.65
C ARG A 55 10.56 8.56 2.22
N ILE A 56 11.18 7.65 1.45
CA ILE A 56 11.51 7.84 0.03
C ILE A 56 10.44 7.19 -0.85
N MET A 57 10.08 5.94 -0.53
CA MET A 57 9.23 5.13 -1.39
C MET A 57 7.77 5.60 -1.43
N VAL A 58 7.25 6.14 -0.31
CA VAL A 58 5.87 6.65 -0.26
C VAL A 58 5.70 7.89 -1.14
N PRO A 59 6.48 8.99 -0.96
CA PRO A 59 6.40 10.15 -1.86
C PRO A 59 6.61 9.79 -3.34
N MET A 60 7.52 8.86 -3.65
CA MET A 60 7.73 8.39 -5.03
C MET A 60 6.51 7.67 -5.59
N SER A 61 5.79 6.88 -4.78
CA SER A 61 4.55 6.24 -5.21
C SER A 61 3.48 7.27 -5.57
N TYR A 62 3.32 8.33 -4.77
CA TYR A 62 2.41 9.43 -5.08
C TYR A 62 2.87 10.23 -6.30
N ALA A 63 4.18 10.50 -6.44
CA ALA A 63 4.72 11.18 -7.62
C ALA A 63 4.40 10.43 -8.92
N ILE A 64 4.41 9.09 -8.91
CA ILE A 64 3.98 8.29 -10.07
C ILE A 64 2.48 8.46 -10.32
N GLY A 65 1.66 8.46 -9.28
CA GLY A 65 0.24 8.71 -9.43
C GLY A 65 -0.06 10.07 -10.06
N HIS A 66 0.58 11.15 -9.58
CA HIS A 66 0.51 12.46 -10.22
C HIS A 66 1.07 12.43 -11.64
N GLY A 67 2.14 11.64 -11.90
CA GLY A 67 2.64 11.38 -13.24
C GLY A 67 1.58 10.80 -14.18
N VAL A 68 0.78 9.84 -13.69
CA VAL A 68 -0.37 9.31 -14.46
C VAL A 68 -1.39 10.39 -14.77
N MET A 69 -1.72 11.26 -13.79
CA MET A 69 -2.60 12.40 -14.01
C MET A 69 -2.03 13.34 -15.08
N TRP A 70 -0.75 13.70 -15.00
CA TRP A 70 -0.12 14.58 -15.97
C TRP A 70 0.04 13.94 -17.36
N CYS A 71 0.27 12.64 -17.46
CA CYS A 71 0.22 11.92 -18.75
C CYS A 71 -1.19 11.97 -19.37
N THR A 72 -2.24 11.89 -18.52
CA THR A 72 -3.63 12.04 -18.96
C THR A 72 -3.93 13.48 -19.40
N ILE A 73 -3.51 14.48 -18.64
CA ILE A 73 -3.64 15.90 -18.98
C ILE A 73 -2.93 16.17 -20.32
N TRP A 74 -1.74 15.63 -20.51
CA TRP A 74 -1.01 15.75 -21.78
C TRP A 74 -1.77 15.11 -22.94
N ALA A 75 -2.32 13.90 -22.77
CA ALA A 75 -3.17 13.28 -23.80
C ALA A 75 -4.39 14.14 -24.14
N CYS A 76 -5.02 14.78 -23.13
CA CYS A 76 -6.15 15.68 -23.34
C CYS A 76 -5.83 16.91 -24.20
N THR A 77 -4.56 17.33 -24.30
CA THR A 77 -4.18 18.47 -25.20
C THR A 77 -4.34 18.14 -26.69
N TYR A 78 -4.51 16.87 -27.04
CA TYR A 78 -4.72 16.42 -28.42
C TYR A 78 -6.16 16.05 -28.73
N LEU A 79 -7.06 16.11 -27.74
CA LEU A 79 -8.47 15.79 -27.89
C LEU A 79 -9.28 17.06 -28.14
N ASP A 80 -10.14 17.04 -29.17
CA ASP A 80 -11.03 18.17 -29.47
C ASP A 80 -12.23 18.22 -28.49
N ASP A 81 -12.66 17.06 -27.99
CA ASP A 81 -13.77 16.95 -27.01
C ASP A 81 -13.26 16.50 -25.66
N LEU A 82 -13.40 17.38 -24.68
CA LEU A 82 -13.02 17.14 -23.28
C LEU A 82 -14.21 16.82 -22.37
N SER A 83 -15.39 16.52 -22.91
CA SER A 83 -16.59 16.19 -22.13
C SER A 83 -16.40 14.97 -21.22
N PHE A 84 -15.53 14.02 -21.64
CA PHE A 84 -15.18 12.85 -20.84
C PHE A 84 -14.11 13.08 -19.77
N ALA A 85 -13.47 14.25 -19.74
CA ALA A 85 -12.37 14.52 -18.79
C ALA A 85 -12.86 14.46 -17.33
N CYS A 86 -14.09 14.88 -17.06
CA CYS A 86 -14.71 14.78 -15.72
C CYS A 86 -14.78 13.31 -15.25
N VAL A 87 -15.27 12.42 -16.09
CA VAL A 87 -15.35 10.99 -15.80
C VAL A 87 -13.94 10.39 -15.61
N GLY A 88 -12.99 10.76 -16.49
CA GLY A 88 -11.59 10.33 -16.40
C GLY A 88 -10.93 10.75 -15.08
N PHE A 89 -11.18 11.95 -14.60
CA PHE A 89 -10.70 12.44 -13.31
C PHE A 89 -11.23 11.57 -12.15
N PHE A 90 -12.53 11.24 -12.13
CA PHE A 90 -13.11 10.39 -11.10
C PHE A 90 -12.55 8.97 -11.14
N ILE A 91 -12.31 8.42 -12.35
CA ILE A 91 -11.71 7.11 -12.48
C ILE A 91 -10.29 7.11 -11.90
N ILE A 92 -9.48 8.13 -12.19
CA ILE A 92 -8.13 8.24 -11.63
C ILE A 92 -8.19 8.35 -10.10
N LEU A 93 -9.03 9.23 -9.56
CA LEU A 93 -9.21 9.40 -8.12
C LEU A 93 -9.64 8.08 -7.46
N PHE A 94 -10.55 7.33 -8.08
CA PHE A 94 -11.01 6.04 -7.60
C PHE A 94 -9.93 4.95 -7.68
N ILE A 95 -9.13 4.93 -8.75
CA ILE A 95 -8.01 4.00 -8.90
C ILE A 95 -6.98 4.23 -7.80
N PHE A 96 -6.66 5.49 -7.48
CA PHE A 96 -5.77 5.82 -6.37
C PHE A 96 -6.25 5.24 -5.04
N MET A 97 -7.56 5.35 -4.76
CA MET A 97 -8.17 4.76 -3.59
C MET A 97 -8.12 3.21 -3.62
N ALA A 98 -8.51 2.62 -4.75
CA ALA A 98 -8.66 1.16 -4.88
C ALA A 98 -7.33 0.40 -4.75
N PHE A 99 -6.25 0.95 -5.28
CA PHE A 99 -4.93 0.34 -5.20
C PHE A 99 -4.15 0.69 -3.94
N GLY A 100 -4.64 1.61 -3.11
CA GLY A 100 -4.17 1.96 -1.78
C GLY A 100 -2.64 1.96 -1.63
N ILE A 101 -2.03 3.12 -1.64
CA ILE A 101 -0.63 3.24 -1.28
C ILE A 101 -0.56 3.12 0.23
N ALA A 102 -0.03 2.01 0.76
CA ALA A 102 0.15 1.86 2.21
C ALA A 102 1.11 2.96 2.71
N ALA A 103 0.53 4.01 3.26
CA ALA A 103 1.20 5.22 3.67
C ALA A 103 0.63 5.74 4.99
N PRO A 104 1.38 6.52 5.77
CA PRO A 104 0.81 7.27 6.88
C PRO A 104 -0.25 8.24 6.38
N LEU A 105 -1.37 8.35 7.11
CA LEU A 105 -2.56 9.15 6.75
C LEU A 105 -2.25 10.56 6.20
N PRO A 106 -1.28 11.35 6.74
CA PRO A 106 -0.97 12.66 6.17
C PRO A 106 -0.52 12.62 4.70
N TYR A 107 0.21 11.57 4.29
CA TYR A 107 0.64 11.41 2.89
C TYR A 107 -0.55 11.08 1.99
N GLU A 108 -1.50 10.27 2.47
CA GLU A 108 -2.71 9.90 1.73
C GLU A 108 -3.58 11.14 1.50
N VAL A 109 -3.90 11.88 2.58
CA VAL A 109 -4.69 13.10 2.49
C VAL A 109 -4.05 14.13 1.55
N ILE A 110 -2.76 14.41 1.71
CA ILE A 110 -2.07 15.39 0.86
C ILE A 110 -1.98 14.87 -0.59
N GLY A 111 -1.57 13.61 -0.79
CA GLY A 111 -1.41 13.03 -2.13
C GLY A 111 -2.70 13.04 -2.93
N HIS A 112 -3.82 12.61 -2.36
CA HIS A 112 -5.11 12.68 -3.05
C HIS A 112 -5.60 14.11 -3.25
N GLY A 113 -5.39 14.99 -2.26
CA GLY A 113 -5.79 16.40 -2.35
C GLY A 113 -5.06 17.17 -3.46
N LEU A 114 -3.79 16.84 -3.72
CA LEU A 114 -3.00 17.47 -4.78
C LEU A 114 -3.53 17.18 -6.20
N LEU A 115 -4.32 16.11 -6.41
CA LEU A 115 -4.96 15.85 -7.70
C LEU A 115 -5.92 16.98 -8.11
N PHE A 116 -6.56 17.65 -7.16
CA PHE A 116 -7.39 18.82 -7.45
C PHE A 116 -6.54 20.02 -7.88
N VAL A 117 -5.32 20.14 -7.36
CA VAL A 117 -4.37 21.16 -7.79
C VAL A 117 -3.90 20.87 -9.22
N ASP A 118 -3.62 19.62 -9.57
CA ASP A 118 -3.26 19.21 -10.93
C ASP A 118 -4.36 19.62 -11.92
N ILE A 119 -5.62 19.30 -11.61
CA ILE A 119 -6.78 19.69 -12.44
C ILE A 119 -6.96 21.21 -12.51
N ALA A 120 -6.76 21.93 -11.41
CA ALA A 120 -6.86 23.41 -11.40
C ALA A 120 -5.79 24.03 -12.31
N ILE A 121 -4.55 23.51 -12.26
CA ILE A 121 -3.49 23.95 -13.16
C ILE A 121 -3.83 23.60 -14.60
N ALA A 122 -4.26 22.36 -14.86
CA ALA A 122 -4.62 21.93 -16.22
C ALA A 122 -5.75 22.77 -16.82
N ASN A 123 -6.74 23.17 -16.01
CA ASN A 123 -7.84 24.01 -16.48
C ASN A 123 -7.41 25.39 -16.98
N THR A 124 -6.24 25.89 -16.58
CA THR A 124 -5.74 27.19 -17.07
C THR A 124 -5.44 27.20 -18.56
N PHE A 125 -5.22 26.03 -19.17
CA PHE A 125 -4.91 25.90 -20.60
C PHE A 125 -5.85 24.93 -21.35
N LEU A 126 -6.47 23.94 -20.67
CA LEU A 126 -7.40 23.00 -21.32
C LEU A 126 -8.86 23.51 -21.32
N HIS A 127 -9.24 24.35 -20.35
CA HIS A 127 -10.59 24.91 -20.22
C HIS A 127 -11.68 23.83 -20.21
N TYR A 128 -11.60 22.90 -19.23
CA TYR A 128 -12.55 21.78 -19.10
C TYR A 128 -14.01 22.26 -19.07
N PRO A 129 -14.89 21.68 -19.90
CA PRO A 129 -16.30 22.07 -19.96
C PRO A 129 -17.00 21.92 -18.61
N ASP A 130 -16.72 20.80 -17.91
CA ASP A 130 -17.35 20.43 -16.65
C ASP A 130 -16.45 20.71 -15.42
N TYR A 131 -15.56 21.71 -15.51
CA TYR A 131 -14.60 22.03 -14.44
C TYR A 131 -15.24 22.18 -13.07
N VAL A 132 -16.35 22.92 -12.98
CA VAL A 132 -17.07 23.14 -11.71
C VAL A 132 -17.62 21.82 -11.18
N MET A 133 -18.15 20.95 -12.05
CA MET A 133 -18.68 19.64 -11.67
C MET A 133 -17.57 18.71 -11.16
N MET A 134 -16.36 18.80 -11.70
CA MET A 134 -15.21 18.02 -11.18
C MET A 134 -14.97 18.31 -9.69
N PHE A 135 -15.11 19.56 -9.24
CA PHE A 135 -14.95 19.92 -7.83
C PHE A 135 -16.19 19.63 -7.00
N LEU A 136 -17.38 19.92 -7.51
CA LEU A 136 -18.64 19.67 -6.78
C LEU A 136 -18.85 18.20 -6.45
N LEU A 137 -18.48 17.30 -7.36
CA LEU A 137 -18.57 15.84 -7.15
C LEU A 137 -17.30 15.29 -6.54
N GLY A 138 -16.13 15.84 -6.89
CA GLY A 138 -14.83 15.36 -6.46
C GLY A 138 -14.57 15.60 -4.96
N ILE A 139 -14.92 16.76 -4.43
CA ILE A 139 -14.69 17.09 -3.01
C ILE A 139 -15.44 16.13 -2.07
N PRO A 140 -16.76 15.85 -2.24
CA PRO A 140 -17.44 14.85 -1.43
C PRO A 140 -16.84 13.44 -1.57
N LEU A 141 -16.45 13.05 -2.78
CA LEU A 141 -15.77 11.76 -3.01
C LEU A 141 -14.43 11.72 -2.27
N TYR A 142 -13.62 12.76 -2.37
CA TYR A 142 -12.35 12.89 -1.67
C TYR A 142 -12.50 12.79 -0.13
N ILE A 143 -13.52 13.47 0.43
CA ILE A 143 -13.83 13.34 1.87
C ILE A 143 -14.16 11.89 2.21
N GLY A 144 -14.98 11.22 1.37
CA GLY A 144 -15.28 9.80 1.52
C GLY A 144 -14.04 8.91 1.49
N ILE A 145 -13.11 9.19 0.57
CA ILE A 145 -11.81 8.51 0.49
C ILE A 145 -11.02 8.70 1.79
N CYS A 146 -10.88 9.93 2.28
CA CYS A 146 -10.15 10.21 3.52
C CYS A 146 -10.77 9.48 4.73
N VAL A 147 -12.09 9.40 4.82
CA VAL A 147 -12.78 8.64 5.88
C VAL A 147 -12.49 7.15 5.75
N PHE A 148 -12.50 6.63 4.53
CA PHE A 148 -12.15 5.23 4.25
C PHE A 148 -10.70 4.93 4.64
N ASP A 149 -9.74 5.79 4.29
CA ASP A 149 -8.31 5.64 4.62
C ASP A 149 -8.11 5.59 6.15
N VAL A 150 -8.78 6.46 6.90
CA VAL A 150 -8.77 6.42 8.38
C VAL A 150 -9.29 5.08 8.91
N ALA A 151 -10.39 4.56 8.35
CA ALA A 151 -10.96 3.28 8.76
C ALA A 151 -10.02 2.11 8.44
N MET A 152 -9.41 2.14 7.27
CA MET A 152 -8.44 1.12 6.83
C MET A 152 -7.17 1.14 7.67
N GLU A 153 -6.63 2.32 7.99
CA GLU A 153 -5.47 2.46 8.89
C GLU A 153 -5.78 1.86 10.27
N LYS A 154 -6.95 2.15 10.83
CA LYS A 154 -7.38 1.57 12.11
C LYS A 154 -7.45 0.04 12.01
N THR A 155 -8.10 -0.50 11.00
CA THR A 155 -8.23 -1.95 10.78
C THR A 155 -6.86 -2.61 10.67
N TYR A 156 -5.93 -2.01 9.93
CA TYR A 156 -4.57 -2.52 9.81
C TYR A 156 -3.83 -2.55 11.16
N ARG A 157 -3.93 -1.48 11.95
CA ARG A 157 -3.35 -1.42 13.29
C ARG A 157 -3.91 -2.49 14.22
N ASP A 158 -5.24 -2.69 14.18
CA ASP A 158 -5.91 -3.72 14.98
C ASP A 158 -5.46 -5.13 14.57
N GLN A 159 -5.31 -5.39 13.26
CA GLN A 159 -4.78 -6.66 12.75
C GLN A 159 -3.33 -6.91 13.20
N VAL A 160 -2.46 -5.89 13.14
CA VAL A 160 -1.06 -6.00 13.61
C VAL A 160 -1.04 -6.27 15.11
N ALA A 161 -1.83 -5.55 15.89
CA ALA A 161 -1.92 -5.76 17.34
C ALA A 161 -2.42 -7.17 17.71
N LEU A 162 -3.43 -7.67 16.98
CA LEU A 162 -3.93 -9.02 17.16
C LEU A 162 -2.89 -10.08 16.79
N LYS A 163 -2.16 -9.87 15.67
CA LYS A 163 -1.08 -10.76 15.25
C LYS A 163 0.01 -10.86 16.32
N LEU A 164 0.45 -9.72 16.85
CA LEU A 164 1.47 -9.70 17.91
C LEU A 164 1.00 -10.42 19.20
N LYS A 165 -0.27 -10.24 19.58
CA LYS A 165 -0.85 -10.98 20.71
C LYS A 165 -0.89 -12.49 20.44
N LEU A 166 -1.28 -12.88 19.23
CA LEU A 166 -1.31 -14.30 18.85
C LEU A 166 0.10 -14.91 18.86
N GLU A 167 1.09 -14.19 18.33
CA GLU A 167 2.49 -14.63 18.37
C GLU A 167 3.00 -14.78 19.79
N ASP A 168 2.62 -13.86 20.71
CA ASP A 168 2.97 -13.94 22.13
C ASP A 168 2.32 -15.17 22.79
N HIS A 169 1.02 -15.39 22.58
CA HIS A 169 0.34 -16.59 23.05
C HIS A 169 0.92 -17.91 22.51
N LEU A 170 1.41 -17.89 21.25
CA LEU A 170 2.07 -19.06 20.64
C LEU A 170 3.47 -19.30 21.21
N ARG A 171 4.07 -18.32 21.89
CA ARG A 171 5.42 -18.43 22.48
C ARG A 171 5.42 -18.79 23.95
N HIS A 172 4.37 -18.40 24.67
CA HIS A 172 4.32 -18.57 26.12
C HIS A 172 3.30 -19.64 26.54
N ASP A 173 3.61 -20.33 27.61
CA ASP A 173 2.66 -21.20 28.30
C ASP A 173 1.65 -20.36 29.06
N ALA A 174 0.37 -20.61 28.86
CA ALA A 174 -0.71 -19.79 29.42
C ALA A 174 -0.79 -19.81 30.96
N LEU A 175 -0.26 -20.85 31.58
CA LEU A 175 -0.33 -21.01 33.06
C LEU A 175 0.87 -20.36 33.77
N THR A 176 2.06 -20.56 33.21
CA THR A 176 3.32 -20.16 33.89
C THR A 176 3.91 -18.88 33.30
N GLY A 177 3.50 -18.44 32.09
CA GLY A 177 4.11 -17.34 31.37
C GLY A 177 5.53 -17.65 30.83
N ALA A 178 6.04 -18.87 31.07
CA ALA A 178 7.33 -19.28 30.51
C ALA A 178 7.26 -19.54 29.01
N TYR A 179 8.40 -19.47 28.33
CA TYR A 179 8.45 -19.90 26.93
C TYR A 179 8.05 -21.36 26.81
N ASN A 180 7.19 -21.64 25.82
CA ASN A 180 6.73 -22.99 25.56
C ASN A 180 7.76 -23.80 24.76
N ARG A 181 7.47 -25.08 24.56
CA ARG A 181 8.33 -26.02 23.85
C ARG A 181 8.65 -25.57 22.41
N ASN A 182 7.70 -24.93 21.72
CA ASN A 182 7.91 -24.49 20.32
C ASN A 182 9.01 -23.43 20.21
N VAL A 183 9.08 -22.52 21.19
CA VAL A 183 10.15 -21.51 21.25
C VAL A 183 11.50 -22.17 21.52
N PHE A 184 11.53 -23.12 22.47
CA PHE A 184 12.74 -23.88 22.76
C PHE A 184 13.25 -24.60 21.51
N GLU A 185 12.39 -25.32 20.81
CA GLU A 185 12.74 -26.03 19.56
C GLU A 185 13.23 -25.08 18.47
N SER A 186 12.63 -23.88 18.35
CA SER A 186 13.09 -22.87 17.41
C SER A 186 14.47 -22.27 17.73
N LEU A 187 14.80 -22.17 19.03
CA LEU A 187 16.11 -21.69 19.48
C LEU A 187 17.23 -22.71 19.29
N VAL A 188 16.90 -23.99 19.39
CA VAL A 188 17.88 -25.09 19.22
C VAL A 188 18.23 -25.31 17.75
N GLY A 189 17.33 -24.92 16.82
CA GLY A 189 17.50 -25.11 15.37
C GLY A 189 17.48 -26.58 14.94
N GLU A 190 17.49 -26.82 13.63
CA GLU A 190 17.41 -28.16 13.04
C GLU A 190 18.59 -29.07 13.41
N ASN A 191 19.76 -28.51 13.74
CA ASN A 191 20.98 -29.25 14.08
C ASN A 191 21.22 -29.38 15.60
N HIS A 192 20.25 -29.03 16.44
CA HIS A 192 20.39 -29.03 17.91
C HIS A 192 21.63 -28.26 18.40
N THR A 193 22.01 -27.20 17.70
CA THR A 193 23.18 -26.38 18.05
C THR A 193 22.72 -25.05 18.64
N PHE A 194 23.22 -24.73 19.82
CA PHE A 194 23.02 -23.42 20.42
C PHE A 194 24.17 -22.48 20.02
N ILE A 195 23.83 -21.27 19.62
CA ILE A 195 24.82 -20.24 19.31
C ILE A 195 25.03 -19.39 20.56
N CYS A 196 26.19 -19.52 21.18
CA CYS A 196 26.65 -18.63 22.24
C CYS A 196 27.66 -17.64 21.70
N ALA A 197 27.72 -16.44 22.29
CA ALA A 197 28.78 -15.49 21.98
C ALA A 197 30.14 -16.10 22.39
N LYS A 198 31.21 -15.72 21.65
CA LYS A 198 32.55 -16.23 21.91
C LYS A 198 32.98 -15.93 23.35
N GLY A 199 33.25 -16.97 24.12
CA GLY A 199 33.67 -16.85 25.52
C GLY A 199 32.52 -16.93 26.55
N GLU A 200 31.27 -17.15 26.11
CA GLU A 200 30.13 -17.38 26.97
C GLU A 200 29.82 -18.88 27.08
N TYR A 201 29.27 -19.28 28.21
CA TYR A 201 28.82 -20.64 28.49
C TYR A 201 27.30 -20.66 28.63
N MET A 202 26.66 -21.69 28.08
CA MET A 202 25.24 -21.94 28.29
C MET A 202 25.07 -23.24 29.07
N ALA A 203 24.24 -23.20 30.09
CA ALA A 203 23.82 -24.38 30.83
C ALA A 203 22.36 -24.68 30.53
N ILE A 204 22.02 -25.93 30.28
CA ILE A 204 20.63 -26.41 30.14
C ILE A 204 20.34 -27.26 31.36
N ALA A 205 19.24 -26.92 32.06
CA ALA A 205 18.73 -27.73 33.17
C ALA A 205 17.33 -28.22 32.82
N MET A 206 17.11 -29.51 32.97
CA MET A 206 15.79 -30.13 32.80
C MET A 206 15.27 -30.52 34.19
N TYR A 207 14.07 -30.08 34.50
CA TYR A 207 13.40 -30.39 35.75
C TYR A 207 12.12 -31.17 35.45
N ASP A 208 11.86 -32.21 36.27
CA ASP A 208 10.61 -32.95 36.25
C ASP A 208 10.07 -33.06 37.69
N LEU A 209 8.75 -33.01 37.83
CA LEU A 209 8.08 -33.13 39.12
C LEU A 209 7.77 -34.59 39.40
N ASP A 210 8.44 -35.15 40.43
CA ASP A 210 8.21 -36.54 40.83
C ASP A 210 6.74 -36.77 41.22
N LYS A 211 6.15 -37.81 40.63
CA LYS A 211 4.76 -38.24 40.91
C LYS A 211 3.69 -37.15 40.58
N PHE A 212 3.96 -36.19 39.69
CA PHE A 212 3.04 -35.10 39.33
C PHE A 212 1.65 -35.62 38.94
N LYS A 213 1.58 -36.69 38.17
CA LYS A 213 0.31 -37.34 37.81
C LYS A 213 -0.51 -37.75 39.01
N ARG A 214 0.11 -38.31 40.06
CA ARG A 214 -0.59 -38.71 41.29
C ARG A 214 -1.14 -37.51 42.05
N ILE A 215 -0.46 -36.37 42.03
CA ILE A 215 -0.92 -35.11 42.62
C ILE A 215 -2.17 -34.62 41.90
N ASN A 216 -2.14 -34.58 40.56
CA ASN A 216 -3.28 -34.17 39.74
C ASN A 216 -4.49 -35.12 39.91
N ASP A 217 -4.26 -36.43 39.98
CA ASP A 217 -5.31 -37.42 40.19
C ASP A 217 -5.97 -37.27 41.60
N MET A 218 -5.23 -36.80 42.59
CA MET A 218 -5.70 -36.62 43.97
C MET A 218 -6.37 -35.27 44.22
N TYR A 219 -5.89 -34.18 43.61
CA TYR A 219 -6.33 -32.81 43.87
C TYR A 219 -7.03 -32.14 42.69
N GLY A 220 -7.10 -32.82 41.54
CA GLY A 220 -7.69 -32.28 40.33
C GLY A 220 -6.71 -31.40 39.50
N HIS A 221 -7.09 -31.13 38.26
CA HIS A 221 -6.43 -30.14 37.44
C HIS A 221 -7.02 -28.78 37.77
N SER A 222 -6.25 -27.86 38.37
CA SER A 222 -6.64 -26.47 38.61
C SER A 222 -6.48 -25.62 37.34
#